data_6c2a8df4ffd499ac75689f361b218dee
#
_entry.id   6c2a8df4ffd499ac75689f361b218dee
#
_cell.length_a   1.000
_cell.length_b   1.000
_cell.length_c   1.000
_cell.angle_alpha   90.00
_cell.angle_beta   90.00
_cell.angle_gamma   90.00
#
_symmetry.space_group_name_H-M   'P 1'
#
loop_
_entity.id
_entity.type
_entity.pdbx_description
1 polymer ?
#
loop_
_entity_poly.entity_id
_entity_poly.type
_entity_poly.pdbx_seq_one_letter_code
_entity_poly.pdbx_strand_id
1 'polypeptide(L)'
;MQEIAIRVRLTEQERIGLAEHERVIGSVATVAALAAWLPDPAARLVVRGRGAAPVRLETVSHGPGTELLVALDRRDAAAERAAAAVASLVAAVAQEPRAEDATGITADLDRLDRAAPRGRSAVERAVREFLEGARTDVLARRTTTTRVRAAQTLLRLADDGAEVLVERIEDAPAADAAEPTRPY
;
A
#
# COMPACT_ATOMS: atom_id res chain seq x y z
N MET A 1 18.14 -14.63 2.36
CA MET A 1 17.10 -14.43 3.41
C MET A 1 15.83 -13.99 2.70
N GLN A 2 14.65 -14.40 3.21
CA GLN A 2 13.39 -14.01 2.56
C GLN A 2 12.91 -12.65 3.04
N GLU A 3 12.48 -11.85 2.10
CA GLU A 3 11.92 -10.51 2.32
C GLU A 3 10.42 -10.51 2.04
N ILE A 4 9.67 -9.62 2.69
CA ILE A 4 8.24 -9.50 2.52
C ILE A 4 7.97 -8.64 1.29
N ALA A 5 7.09 -9.11 0.42
CA ALA A 5 6.64 -8.39 -0.75
C ALA A 5 5.10 -8.31 -0.82
N ILE A 6 4.63 -7.28 -1.47
CA ILE A 6 3.22 -7.11 -1.84
C ILE A 6 3.12 -7.26 -3.35
N ARG A 7 2.31 -8.20 -3.79
CA ARG A 7 1.91 -8.36 -5.17
C ARG A 7 0.54 -7.74 -5.37
N VAL A 8 0.44 -6.84 -6.32
CA VAL A 8 -0.83 -6.20 -6.69
C VAL A 8 -1.16 -6.57 -8.12
N ARG A 9 -2.31 -7.18 -8.31
CA ARG A 9 -2.89 -7.50 -9.62
C ARG A 9 -4.07 -6.62 -9.88
N LEU A 10 -4.07 -5.98 -11.03
CA LEU A 10 -5.19 -5.18 -11.53
C LEU A 10 -5.85 -5.93 -12.68
N THR A 11 -7.16 -6.07 -12.61
CA THR A 11 -7.96 -6.73 -13.64
C THR A 11 -7.94 -5.89 -14.93
N GLU A 12 -7.98 -6.59 -16.06
CA GLU A 12 -7.93 -6.13 -17.46
C GLU A 12 -8.12 -4.61 -17.70
N GLN A 13 -7.02 -3.98 -18.05
CA GLN A 13 -7.05 -2.75 -18.84
C GLN A 13 -6.26 -3.02 -20.12
N GLU A 14 -6.93 -3.11 -21.25
CA GLU A 14 -6.31 -3.43 -22.54
C GLU A 14 -5.17 -2.49 -22.94
N ARG A 15 -5.18 -1.25 -22.46
CA ARG A 15 -4.12 -0.27 -22.66
C ARG A 15 -4.10 0.73 -21.53
N ILE A 16 -3.08 0.69 -20.70
CA ILE A 16 -2.84 1.70 -19.66
C ILE A 16 -2.04 2.85 -20.27
N GLY A 17 -2.58 4.06 -20.22
CA GLY A 17 -1.83 5.27 -20.56
C GLY A 17 -0.71 5.55 -19.55
N LEU A 18 0.34 6.29 -19.95
CA LEU A 18 1.49 6.57 -19.08
C LEU A 18 1.08 7.20 -17.73
N ALA A 19 0.18 8.18 -17.74
CA ALA A 19 -0.30 8.84 -16.52
C ALA A 19 -1.04 7.86 -15.59
N GLU A 20 -1.78 6.92 -16.16
CA GLU A 20 -2.46 5.87 -15.41
C GLU A 20 -1.46 4.89 -14.80
N HIS A 21 -0.44 4.50 -15.55
CA HIS A 21 0.64 3.64 -15.09
C HIS A 21 1.39 4.28 -13.91
N GLU A 22 1.77 5.55 -14.01
CA GLU A 22 2.39 6.32 -12.92
C GLU A 22 1.47 6.38 -11.69
N ARG A 23 0.18 6.56 -11.89
CA ARG A 23 -0.83 6.57 -10.82
C ARG A 23 -0.87 5.23 -10.10
N VAL A 24 -0.90 4.12 -10.82
CA VAL A 24 -0.94 2.76 -10.29
C VAL A 24 0.32 2.46 -9.48
N ILE A 25 1.50 2.69 -10.05
CA ILE A 25 2.78 2.50 -9.33
C ILE A 25 2.80 3.34 -8.06
N GLY A 26 2.37 4.58 -8.14
CA GLY A 26 2.28 5.46 -6.98
C GLY A 26 1.32 4.99 -5.90
N SER A 27 0.22 4.36 -6.30
CA SER A 27 -0.75 3.78 -5.37
C SER A 27 -0.19 2.55 -4.68
N VAL A 28 0.43 1.65 -5.42
CA VAL A 28 1.07 0.44 -4.88
C VAL A 28 2.23 0.80 -3.94
N ALA A 29 3.08 1.76 -4.31
CA ALA A 29 4.14 2.26 -3.44
C ALA A 29 3.58 2.87 -2.13
N THR A 30 2.43 3.54 -2.19
CA THR A 30 1.75 4.10 -1.01
C THR A 30 1.27 3.00 -0.07
N VAL A 31 0.68 1.95 -0.62
CA VAL A 31 0.19 0.79 0.15
C VAL A 31 1.35 0.02 0.78
N ALA A 32 2.42 -0.19 0.03
CA ALA A 32 3.64 -0.83 0.54
C ALA A 32 4.28 -0.02 1.68
N ALA A 33 4.38 1.30 1.53
CA ALA A 33 4.90 2.19 2.57
C ALA A 33 4.00 2.20 3.83
N LEU A 34 2.68 2.14 3.67
CA LEU A 34 1.74 2.01 4.78
C LEU A 34 1.94 0.68 5.51
N ALA A 35 2.06 -0.43 4.81
CA ALA A 35 2.31 -1.75 5.39
C ALA A 35 3.65 -1.79 6.15
N ALA A 36 4.70 -1.17 5.61
CA ALA A 36 6.00 -1.08 6.28
C ALA A 36 5.98 -0.18 7.52
N TRP A 37 5.09 0.82 7.57
CA TRP A 37 4.94 1.76 8.68
C TRP A 37 4.09 1.22 9.83
N LEU A 38 3.04 0.46 9.55
CA LEU A 38 2.07 -0.03 10.56
C LEU A 38 2.67 -0.77 11.77
N PRO A 39 3.82 -1.50 11.66
CA PRO A 39 4.46 -2.11 12.82
C PRO A 39 4.98 -1.10 13.87
N ASP A 40 5.27 0.13 13.44
CA ASP A 40 5.73 1.23 14.31
C ASP A 40 4.94 2.52 14.01
N PRO A 41 3.67 2.62 14.45
CA PRO A 41 2.81 3.75 14.14
C PRO A 41 3.18 5.03 14.91
N ALA A 42 4.09 4.95 15.88
CA ALA A 42 4.64 6.12 16.57
C ALA A 42 5.54 6.96 15.63
N ALA A 43 6.14 6.33 14.63
CA ALA A 43 6.89 7.03 13.60
C ALA A 43 5.95 7.85 12.70
N ARG A 44 6.52 8.89 12.08
CA ARG A 44 5.77 9.67 11.09
C ARG A 44 5.57 8.84 9.81
N LEU A 45 4.34 8.72 9.34
CA LEU A 45 4.07 8.11 8.04
C LEU A 45 4.63 9.01 6.92
N VAL A 46 5.60 8.48 6.19
CA VAL A 46 6.20 9.12 5.00
C VAL A 46 6.09 8.13 3.84
N VAL A 47 5.28 8.45 2.85
CA VAL A 47 5.04 7.57 1.69
C VAL A 47 6.09 7.79 0.59
N ARG A 48 6.55 9.01 0.43
CA ARG A 48 7.53 9.39 -0.62
C ARG A 48 8.50 10.43 -0.09
N GLY A 49 9.72 10.43 -0.65
CA GLY A 49 10.74 11.41 -0.33
C GLY A 49 11.65 11.00 0.83
N ARG A 50 12.39 11.96 1.35
CA ARG A 50 13.38 11.72 2.42
C ARG A 50 12.70 11.21 3.68
N GLY A 51 13.15 10.06 4.19
CA GLY A 51 12.58 9.39 5.37
C GLY A 51 11.38 8.49 5.07
N ALA A 52 11.03 8.26 3.79
CA ALA A 52 10.10 7.19 3.42
C ALA A 52 10.69 5.83 3.76
N ALA A 53 9.82 4.88 4.15
CA ALA A 53 10.24 3.49 4.29
C ALA A 53 10.80 2.99 2.94
N PRO A 54 11.92 2.27 2.93
CA PRO A 54 12.46 1.71 1.71
C PRO A 54 11.47 0.68 1.18
N VAL A 55 11.00 0.90 -0.03
CA VAL A 55 10.21 -0.05 -0.80
C VAL A 55 10.79 -0.12 -2.20
N ARG A 56 10.93 -1.33 -2.73
CA ARG A 56 11.53 -1.56 -4.06
C ARG A 56 10.51 -2.17 -5.00
N LEU A 57 10.42 -1.62 -6.20
CA LEU A 57 9.67 -2.24 -7.28
C LEU A 57 10.54 -3.35 -7.87
N GLU A 58 10.13 -4.60 -7.67
CA GLU A 58 10.87 -5.78 -8.13
C GLU A 58 10.51 -6.13 -9.57
N THR A 59 9.22 -6.23 -9.83
CA THR A 59 8.73 -6.55 -11.19
C THR A 59 7.49 -5.77 -11.54
N VAL A 60 7.35 -5.50 -12.83
CA VAL A 60 6.11 -5.05 -13.47
C VAL A 60 5.88 -5.96 -14.66
N SER A 61 4.74 -6.61 -14.71
CA SER A 61 4.35 -7.41 -15.85
C SER A 61 3.04 -6.92 -16.43
N HIS A 62 2.97 -6.96 -17.76
CA HIS A 62 1.79 -6.60 -18.52
C HIS A 62 1.35 -7.84 -19.33
N GLY A 63 0.15 -8.27 -19.09
CA GLY A 63 -0.50 -9.39 -19.75
C GLY A 63 -1.98 -9.08 -19.92
N PRO A 64 -2.88 -10.04 -19.67
CA PRO A 64 -4.31 -9.77 -19.58
C PRO A 64 -4.70 -8.86 -18.40
N GLY A 65 -3.74 -8.45 -17.58
CA GLY A 65 -3.83 -7.46 -16.51
C GLY A 65 -2.45 -6.89 -16.19
N THR A 66 -2.39 -5.90 -15.31
CA THR A 66 -1.11 -5.36 -14.79
C THR A 66 -0.81 -5.95 -13.43
N GLU A 67 0.39 -6.51 -13.28
CA GLU A 67 0.88 -7.04 -12.01
C GLU A 67 2.15 -6.31 -11.59
N LEU A 68 2.17 -5.85 -10.32
CA LEU A 68 3.31 -5.21 -9.71
C LEU A 68 3.73 -6.00 -8.46
N LEU A 69 5.03 -6.24 -8.33
CA LEU A 69 5.63 -6.81 -7.14
C LEU A 69 6.51 -5.76 -6.47
N VAL A 70 6.21 -5.44 -5.22
CA VAL A 70 6.94 -4.44 -4.43
C VAL A 70 7.45 -5.07 -3.15
N ALA A 71 8.76 -5.09 -2.97
CA ALA A 71 9.42 -5.52 -1.75
C ALA A 71 9.38 -4.41 -0.69
N LEU A 72 9.23 -4.80 0.58
CA LEU A 72 9.08 -3.87 1.72
C LEU A 72 10.41 -3.58 2.43
N ASP A 73 11.52 -4.18 2.01
CA ASP A 73 12.79 -4.16 2.75
C ASP A 73 12.62 -4.56 4.24
N ARG A 74 11.71 -5.47 4.51
CA ARG A 74 11.34 -5.96 5.84
C ARG A 74 11.26 -7.49 5.83
N ARG A 75 11.66 -8.11 6.94
CA ARG A 75 11.72 -9.57 7.08
C ARG A 75 11.01 -10.07 8.34
N ASP A 76 10.55 -9.14 9.16
CA ASP A 76 9.94 -9.45 10.45
C ASP A 76 8.44 -9.82 10.32
N ALA A 77 7.99 -10.70 11.22
CA ALA A 77 6.60 -11.14 11.22
C ALA A 77 5.58 -10.03 11.53
N ALA A 78 6.00 -8.89 12.09
CA ALA A 78 5.11 -7.77 12.32
C ALA A 78 4.78 -7.05 11.02
N ALA A 79 5.78 -6.85 10.15
CA ALA A 79 5.59 -6.29 8.81
C ALA A 79 4.74 -7.22 7.93
N GLU A 80 4.94 -8.55 8.02
CA GLU A 80 4.12 -9.51 7.28
C GLU A 80 2.63 -9.44 7.70
N ARG A 81 2.37 -9.40 9.00
CA ARG A 81 1.00 -9.22 9.52
C ARG A 81 0.41 -7.87 9.11
N ALA A 82 1.22 -6.82 9.06
CA ALA A 82 0.78 -5.50 8.63
C ALA A 82 0.41 -5.50 7.14
N ALA A 83 1.24 -6.09 6.30
CA ALA A 83 0.95 -6.27 4.88
C ALA A 83 -0.34 -7.08 4.66
N ALA A 84 -0.51 -8.18 5.40
CA ALA A 84 -1.73 -9.00 5.35
C ALA A 84 -2.98 -8.23 5.81
N ALA A 85 -2.86 -7.39 6.84
CA ALA A 85 -3.97 -6.55 7.30
C ALA A 85 -4.37 -5.50 6.25
N VAL A 86 -3.40 -4.89 5.58
CA VAL A 86 -3.66 -3.95 4.48
C VAL A 86 -4.32 -4.66 3.29
N ALA A 87 -3.82 -5.83 2.90
CA ALA A 87 -4.41 -6.63 1.83
C ALA A 87 -5.87 -7.00 2.16
N SER A 88 -6.12 -7.47 3.38
CA SER A 88 -7.47 -7.81 3.86
C SER A 88 -8.40 -6.59 3.88
N LEU A 89 -7.88 -5.41 4.24
CA LEU A 89 -8.67 -4.17 4.23
C LEU A 89 -9.09 -3.80 2.81
N VAL A 90 -8.17 -3.84 1.85
CA VAL A 90 -8.49 -3.57 0.43
C VAL A 90 -9.56 -4.54 -0.07
N ALA A 91 -9.40 -5.84 0.19
CA ALA A 91 -10.37 -6.85 -0.21
C ALA A 91 -11.76 -6.66 0.45
N ALA A 92 -11.80 -6.30 1.74
CA ALA A 92 -13.05 -6.06 2.44
C ALA A 92 -13.78 -4.80 1.90
N VAL A 93 -13.04 -3.73 1.63
CA VAL A 93 -13.58 -2.51 1.02
C VAL A 93 -14.13 -2.77 -0.38
N ALA A 94 -13.46 -3.61 -1.18
CA ALA A 94 -13.91 -3.97 -2.53
C ALA A 94 -15.26 -4.70 -2.52
N GLN A 95 -15.57 -5.42 -1.43
CA GLN A 95 -16.84 -6.14 -1.26
C GLN A 95 -17.97 -5.25 -0.69
N GLU A 96 -17.66 -4.08 -0.15
CA GLU A 96 -18.66 -3.16 0.35
C GLU A 96 -19.35 -2.41 -0.79
N PRO A 97 -20.70 -2.45 -0.86
CA PRO A 97 -21.42 -1.65 -1.85
C PRO A 97 -21.15 -0.17 -1.62
N ARG A 98 -20.87 0.57 -2.69
CA ARG A 98 -20.82 2.03 -2.63
C ARG A 98 -22.22 2.54 -2.34
N ALA A 99 -22.35 3.42 -1.35
CA ALA A 99 -23.58 4.19 -1.18
C ALA A 99 -23.65 5.18 -2.35
N GLU A 100 -24.69 5.10 -3.17
CA GLU A 100 -24.84 5.93 -4.38
C GLU A 100 -24.83 7.45 -4.06
N ASP A 101 -25.25 7.83 -2.85
CA ASP A 101 -25.34 9.22 -2.42
C ASP A 101 -24.17 9.70 -1.54
N ALA A 102 -23.20 8.85 -1.22
CA ALA A 102 -22.09 9.19 -0.34
C ALA A 102 -20.93 9.78 -1.15
N THR A 103 -20.97 11.07 -1.39
CA THR A 103 -19.88 11.82 -2.02
C THR A 103 -19.01 12.50 -0.97
N GLY A 104 -17.68 12.31 -1.06
CA GLY A 104 -16.68 13.02 -0.30
C GLY A 104 -15.85 12.17 0.66
N ILE A 105 -14.73 12.75 1.12
CA ILE A 105 -13.68 12.09 1.92
C ILE A 105 -14.23 11.47 3.21
N THR A 106 -15.21 12.09 3.84
CA THR A 106 -15.81 11.55 5.07
C THR A 106 -16.53 10.23 4.82
N ALA A 107 -17.30 10.14 3.75
CA ALA A 107 -17.99 8.91 3.36
C ALA A 107 -16.99 7.79 2.99
N ASP A 108 -15.91 8.17 2.31
CA ASP A 108 -14.81 7.27 1.99
C ASP A 108 -14.14 6.72 3.25
N LEU A 109 -13.84 7.56 4.23
CA LEU A 109 -13.28 7.14 5.51
C LEU A 109 -14.25 6.27 6.33
N ASP A 110 -15.55 6.54 6.27
CA ASP A 110 -16.58 5.71 6.93
C ASP A 110 -16.65 4.32 6.28
N ARG A 111 -16.47 4.21 4.97
CA ARG A 111 -16.38 2.92 4.28
C ARG A 111 -15.16 2.12 4.73
N LEU A 112 -13.98 2.74 4.80
CA LEU A 112 -12.77 2.10 5.34
C LEU A 112 -12.93 1.68 6.80
N ASP A 113 -13.53 2.52 7.64
CA ASP A 113 -13.74 2.21 9.06
C ASP A 113 -14.67 1.01 9.26
N ARG A 114 -15.72 0.89 8.44
CA ARG A 114 -16.62 -0.29 8.47
C ARG A 114 -15.90 -1.56 8.05
N ALA A 115 -15.05 -1.49 7.03
CA ALA A 115 -14.27 -2.61 6.52
C ALA A 115 -13.06 -2.95 7.40
N ALA A 116 -12.61 -2.03 8.26
CA ALA A 116 -11.41 -2.22 9.09
C ALA A 116 -11.59 -3.38 10.08
N PRO A 117 -10.53 -4.18 10.27
CA PRO A 117 -10.57 -5.31 11.22
C PRO A 117 -10.90 -4.82 12.63
N ARG A 118 -11.79 -5.56 13.31
CA ARG A 118 -12.28 -5.23 14.68
C ARG A 118 -11.56 -5.99 15.77
N GLY A 119 -10.49 -6.68 15.46
CA GLY A 119 -9.76 -7.52 16.39
C GLY A 119 -8.92 -6.74 17.41
N ARG A 120 -8.19 -7.50 18.23
CA ARG A 120 -7.38 -6.94 19.33
C ARG A 120 -5.87 -7.00 19.07
N SER A 121 -5.45 -7.43 17.90
CA SER A 121 -4.03 -7.48 17.55
C SER A 121 -3.41 -6.08 17.50
N ALA A 122 -2.10 -5.98 17.70
CA ALA A 122 -1.39 -4.70 17.62
C ALA A 122 -1.54 -4.07 16.24
N VAL A 123 -1.52 -4.88 15.18
CA VAL A 123 -1.66 -4.44 13.79
C VAL A 123 -3.05 -3.88 13.53
N GLU A 124 -4.11 -4.56 14.00
CA GLU A 124 -5.49 -4.10 13.83
C GLU A 124 -5.74 -2.78 14.57
N ARG A 125 -5.14 -2.63 15.76
CA ARG A 125 -5.16 -1.34 16.46
C ARG A 125 -4.45 -0.26 15.67
N ALA A 126 -3.26 -0.55 15.10
CA ALA A 126 -2.52 0.41 14.28
C ALA A 126 -3.29 0.85 13.03
N VAL A 127 -3.99 -0.07 12.37
CA VAL A 127 -4.90 0.27 11.24
C VAL A 127 -6.00 1.24 11.70
N ARG A 128 -6.63 0.97 12.86
CA ARG A 128 -7.66 1.85 13.40
C ARG A 128 -7.10 3.23 13.78
N GLU A 129 -5.97 3.30 14.42
CA GLU A 129 -5.29 4.54 14.76
C GLU A 129 -4.93 5.34 13.51
N PHE A 130 -4.52 4.67 12.44
CA PHE A 130 -4.28 5.30 11.14
C PHE A 130 -5.56 5.92 10.57
N LEU A 131 -6.67 5.19 10.56
CA LEU A 131 -7.96 5.68 10.05
C LEU A 131 -8.51 6.82 10.91
N GLU A 132 -8.42 6.71 12.23
CA GLU A 132 -8.83 7.78 13.15
C GLU A 132 -7.97 9.03 12.97
N GLY A 133 -6.68 8.89 12.76
CA GLY A 133 -5.80 10.00 12.43
C GLY A 133 -6.17 10.65 11.09
N ALA A 134 -6.54 9.88 10.07
CA ALA A 134 -7.03 10.42 8.80
C ALA A 134 -8.36 11.16 8.99
N ARG A 135 -9.28 10.62 9.78
CA ARG A 135 -10.56 11.26 10.12
C ARG A 135 -10.33 12.59 10.87
N THR A 136 -9.44 12.61 11.85
CA THR A 136 -9.05 13.82 12.59
C THR A 136 -8.48 14.88 11.64
N ASP A 137 -7.65 14.49 10.69
CA ASP A 137 -7.08 15.39 9.69
C ASP A 137 -8.19 16.02 8.80
N VAL A 138 -9.17 15.22 8.39
CA VAL A 138 -10.32 15.73 7.61
C VAL A 138 -11.17 16.70 8.42
N LEU A 139 -11.49 16.39 9.68
CA LEU A 139 -12.24 17.27 10.57
C LEU A 139 -11.50 18.58 10.82
N ALA A 140 -10.17 18.55 10.89
CA ALA A 140 -9.31 19.73 10.98
C ALA A 140 -9.10 20.44 9.62
N ARG A 141 -9.87 20.07 8.58
CA ARG A 141 -9.74 20.58 7.20
C ARG A 141 -8.36 20.35 6.58
N ARG A 142 -7.65 19.31 7.02
CA ARG A 142 -6.33 18.90 6.51
C ARG A 142 -6.46 17.72 5.55
N THR A 143 -7.20 17.89 4.48
CA THR A 143 -7.53 16.83 3.52
C THR A 143 -6.37 16.40 2.62
N THR A 144 -5.24 17.11 2.67
CA THR A 144 -4.05 16.83 1.84
C THR A 144 -2.93 16.14 2.60
N THR A 145 -3.17 15.69 3.83
CA THR A 145 -2.16 15.00 4.63
C THR A 145 -1.80 13.62 4.06
N THR A 146 -0.64 13.11 4.47
CA THR A 146 -0.17 11.79 4.03
C THR A 146 -1.16 10.69 4.42
N ARG A 147 -1.77 10.75 5.62
CA ARG A 147 -2.75 9.77 6.08
C ARG A 147 -4.02 9.78 5.22
N VAL A 148 -4.57 10.95 4.95
CA VAL A 148 -5.76 11.08 4.10
C VAL A 148 -5.48 10.56 2.68
N ARG A 149 -4.34 10.92 2.10
CA ARG A 149 -3.95 10.42 0.78
C ARG A 149 -3.76 8.91 0.75
N ALA A 150 -3.15 8.34 1.80
CA ALA A 150 -2.97 6.89 1.89
C ALA A 150 -4.33 6.17 2.02
N ALA A 151 -5.26 6.70 2.83
CA ALA A 151 -6.62 6.17 2.93
C ALA A 151 -7.36 6.21 1.58
N GLN A 152 -7.33 7.35 0.89
CA GLN A 152 -7.90 7.47 -0.45
C GLN A 152 -7.26 6.53 -1.48
N THR A 153 -5.98 6.20 -1.30
CA THR A 153 -5.28 5.24 -2.16
C THR A 153 -5.78 3.81 -1.94
N LEU A 154 -6.04 3.40 -0.68
CA LEU A 154 -6.63 2.11 -0.38
C LEU A 154 -8.01 1.96 -1.04
N LEU A 155 -8.85 2.99 -0.93
CA LEU A 155 -10.16 3.01 -1.57
C LEU A 155 -10.07 2.89 -3.08
N ARG A 156 -9.18 3.66 -3.70
CA ARG A 156 -8.95 3.60 -5.15
C ARG A 156 -8.56 2.21 -5.62
N LEU A 157 -7.59 1.57 -4.96
CA LEU A 157 -7.17 0.22 -5.32
C LEU A 157 -8.31 -0.78 -5.17
N ALA A 158 -9.13 -0.65 -4.12
CA ALA A 158 -10.31 -1.49 -3.95
C ALA A 158 -11.34 -1.25 -5.07
N ASP A 159 -11.55 0.01 -5.45
CA ASP A 159 -12.47 0.41 -6.52
C ASP A 159 -11.99 0.03 -7.92
N ASP A 160 -10.67 0.02 -8.13
CA ASP A 160 -10.03 -0.46 -9.36
C ASP A 160 -10.02 -2.01 -9.42
N GLY A 161 -10.60 -2.71 -8.43
CA GLY A 161 -10.66 -4.17 -8.38
C GLY A 161 -9.29 -4.82 -8.14
N ALA A 162 -8.37 -4.12 -7.47
CA ALA A 162 -7.04 -4.64 -7.20
C ALA A 162 -7.08 -5.83 -6.24
N GLU A 163 -6.45 -6.93 -6.64
CA GLU A 163 -6.12 -8.05 -5.77
C GLU A 163 -4.73 -7.77 -5.14
N VAL A 164 -4.69 -7.74 -3.81
CA VAL A 164 -3.46 -7.52 -3.05
C VAL A 164 -3.07 -8.79 -2.32
N LEU A 165 -1.91 -9.33 -2.65
CA LEU A 165 -1.36 -10.56 -2.08
C LEU A 165 -0.08 -10.25 -1.32
N VAL A 166 0.19 -11.02 -0.26
CA VAL A 166 1.44 -10.92 0.51
C VAL A 166 2.22 -12.19 0.28
N GLU A 167 3.49 -12.06 -0.04
CA GLU A 167 4.38 -13.18 -0.29
C GLU A 167 5.78 -12.93 0.29
N ARG A 168 6.58 -13.98 0.34
CA ARG A 168 8.00 -13.89 0.68
C ARG A 168 8.83 -14.15 -0.57
N ILE A 169 9.74 -13.24 -0.86
CA ILE A 169 10.67 -13.34 -1.97
C ILE A 169 12.09 -13.58 -1.44
N GLU A 170 12.91 -14.25 -2.20
CA GLU A 170 14.34 -14.33 -1.90
C GLU A 170 14.99 -12.98 -2.21
N ASP A 171 15.91 -12.55 -1.33
CA ASP A 171 16.71 -11.36 -1.61
C ASP A 171 17.41 -11.56 -2.97
N ALA A 172 17.27 -10.63 -3.86
CA ALA A 172 18.14 -10.59 -5.02
C ALA A 172 19.59 -10.56 -4.52
N PRO A 173 20.48 -11.44 -5.01
CA PRO A 173 21.88 -11.35 -4.65
C PRO A 173 22.33 -9.93 -4.96
N ALA A 174 22.96 -9.27 -3.96
CA ALA A 174 23.52 -7.94 -4.18
C ALA A 174 24.37 -8.06 -5.46
N ALA A 175 23.99 -7.28 -6.48
CA ALA A 175 24.76 -7.26 -7.71
C ALA A 175 26.20 -6.98 -7.29
N ASP A 176 27.08 -7.98 -7.43
CA ASP A 176 28.49 -7.83 -7.14
C ASP A 176 28.93 -6.53 -7.79
N ALA A 177 29.39 -5.62 -6.95
CA ALA A 177 29.92 -4.36 -7.42
C ALA A 177 31.06 -4.74 -8.39
N ALA A 178 30.75 -4.71 -9.67
CA ALA A 178 31.72 -4.97 -10.71
C ALA A 178 32.87 -3.99 -10.44
N GLU A 179 34.00 -4.53 -9.96
CA GLU A 179 35.22 -3.76 -9.80
C GLU A 179 35.46 -3.03 -11.14
N PRO A 180 35.64 -1.70 -11.12
CA PRO A 180 35.97 -1.00 -12.34
C PRO A 180 37.32 -1.52 -12.82
N THR A 181 37.30 -2.33 -13.88
CA THR A 181 38.48 -2.74 -14.57
C THR A 181 39.21 -1.51 -15.04
N ARG A 182 40.30 -1.14 -14.38
CA ARG A 182 41.17 -0.04 -14.83
C ARG A 182 41.73 -0.41 -16.20
N PRO A 183 41.51 0.41 -17.23
CA PRO A 183 42.25 0.25 -18.48
C PRO A 183 43.72 0.64 -18.24
N TYR A 184 44.60 -0.21 -18.71
CA TYR A 184 46.00 0.11 -18.83
C TYR A 184 46.26 1.16 -19.87
#